data_ec1bff852141516f725e4d72dc05d1c9
#
_entry.id   ec1bff852141516f725e4d72dc05d1c9
#
_cell.length_a   1.000
_cell.length_b   1.000
_cell.length_c   1.000
_cell.angle_alpha   90.00
_cell.angle_beta   90.00
_cell.angle_gamma   90.00
#
_symmetry.space_group_name_H-M   'P 1'
#
loop_
_entity.id
_entity.type
_entity.pdbx_description
1 polymer ?
#
loop_
_entity_poly.entity_id
_entity_poly.type
_entity_poly.pdbx_seq_one_letter_code
_entity_poly.pdbx_strand_id
1 'polypeptide(L)'
;MLRLALLVLSSMLLAILPWRPQSAFASPPKQEMAFTSPQAILGWINQYRSRPEPMRLPLAVKAMSALGVFRDLDGSGVYIGFMAGVLGANPQKADRLITAMFPMPPEDQVAVVRGIAYSGLPDWRAVLQRFSERMPARAILIKRLIDGKLPTLEKLPLDTSPAALDTLWGYYFASGRKEPVDRIIDALQWATEGNSVDKLTAGSMAKWTLANNALQRKDLLDHLKAEKRRRPKAVADQLAEVIEAAETYETSQIRKRALAAIEDLKRKGPESARKMSYWGMAGQTALALGCVVAGAMGHVEIAVPCVVGGAASSAAIKMLTPQ
;
A
#
# COMPACT_ATOMS: atom_id res chain seq x y z
N MET A 1 68.92 26.89 -74.96
CA MET A 1 68.92 27.22 -73.57
C MET A 1 67.72 26.56 -72.97
N LEU A 2 67.87 25.43 -72.57
CA LEU A 2 67.81 24.68 -71.30
C LEU A 2 66.93 25.36 -70.21
N ARG A 3 65.83 24.69 -69.83
CA ARG A 3 65.43 24.49 -68.45
C ARG A 3 64.29 23.49 -68.32
N LEU A 4 64.60 22.47 -67.57
CA LEU A 4 63.85 21.35 -67.01
C LEU A 4 62.45 21.76 -66.46
N ALA A 5 61.44 20.97 -66.76
CA ALA A 5 60.19 20.91 -66.05
C ALA A 5 60.11 19.56 -65.27
N LEU A 6 60.13 19.62 -63.93
CA LEU A 6 59.88 18.50 -63.03
C LEU A 6 58.40 18.24 -62.90
N LEU A 7 57.96 17.05 -63.27
CA LEU A 7 56.64 16.50 -62.96
C LEU A 7 56.62 15.98 -61.52
N VAL A 8 55.77 16.54 -60.70
CA VAL A 8 55.45 16.00 -59.35
C VAL A 8 54.17 15.20 -59.50
N LEU A 9 54.28 13.89 -59.46
CA LEU A 9 53.17 12.97 -59.29
C LEU A 9 52.73 13.03 -57.81
N SER A 10 51.55 13.57 -57.52
CA SER A 10 50.94 13.53 -56.23
C SER A 10 50.07 12.31 -56.12
N SER A 11 50.55 11.27 -55.46
CA SER A 11 49.81 10.03 -55.20
C SER A 11 48.73 10.28 -54.13
N MET A 12 47.47 10.29 -54.53
CA MET A 12 46.35 10.39 -53.61
C MET A 12 46.06 9.04 -52.99
N LEU A 13 46.58 8.81 -51.78
CA LEU A 13 46.26 7.65 -50.96
C LEU A 13 44.85 7.86 -50.37
N LEU A 14 43.83 7.18 -50.95
CA LEU A 14 42.51 7.04 -50.31
C LEU A 14 42.70 6.10 -49.12
N ALA A 15 42.71 6.66 -47.89
CA ALA A 15 42.60 5.91 -46.67
C ALA A 15 41.15 5.37 -46.54
N ILE A 16 40.99 4.06 -46.83
CA ILE A 16 39.76 3.33 -46.52
C ILE A 16 39.70 3.16 -45.00
N LEU A 17 39.01 4.06 -44.32
CA LEU A 17 38.67 3.88 -42.90
C LEU A 17 37.66 2.73 -42.78
N PRO A 18 37.94 1.70 -41.99
CA PRO A 18 36.98 0.64 -41.75
C PRO A 18 35.78 1.25 -41.02
N TRP A 19 34.60 1.17 -41.61
CA TRP A 19 33.28 1.52 -41.05
C TRP A 19 33.09 0.63 -39.81
N ARG A 20 33.37 1.15 -38.60
CA ARG A 20 33.01 0.51 -37.36
C ARG A 20 31.49 0.62 -37.24
N PRO A 21 30.75 -0.49 -37.13
CA PRO A 21 29.34 -0.42 -36.80
C PRO A 21 29.26 0.27 -35.43
N GLN A 22 28.55 1.40 -35.38
CA GLN A 22 28.18 2.02 -34.11
C GLN A 22 27.46 0.97 -33.28
N SER A 23 28.12 0.58 -32.19
CA SER A 23 27.53 -0.26 -31.18
C SER A 23 26.17 0.33 -30.85
N ALA A 24 25.09 -0.37 -31.16
CA ALA A 24 23.76 -0.02 -30.75
C ALA A 24 23.83 0.33 -29.26
N PHE A 25 23.47 1.56 -28.90
CA PHE A 25 23.40 1.96 -27.51
C PHE A 25 22.48 0.96 -26.83
N ALA A 26 23.06 0.00 -26.13
CA ALA A 26 22.33 -0.86 -25.24
C ALA A 26 21.62 0.10 -24.27
N SER A 27 20.30 0.12 -24.33
CA SER A 27 19.51 0.85 -23.36
C SER A 27 20.04 0.51 -21.99
N PRO A 28 20.32 1.48 -21.10
CA PRO A 28 20.85 1.21 -19.78
C PRO A 28 19.98 0.12 -19.14
N PRO A 29 20.56 -0.88 -18.46
CA PRO A 29 19.77 -1.91 -17.82
C PRO A 29 18.76 -1.20 -16.96
N LYS A 30 17.44 -1.52 -17.17
CA LYS A 30 16.36 -0.98 -16.35
C LYS A 30 16.78 -1.21 -14.92
N GLN A 31 17.05 -0.12 -14.21
CA GLN A 31 17.48 -0.13 -12.82
C GLN A 31 16.41 -0.90 -12.06
N GLU A 32 16.72 -2.14 -11.71
CA GLU A 32 15.79 -3.01 -11.01
C GLU A 32 15.53 -2.35 -9.67
N MET A 33 14.30 -1.88 -9.46
CA MET A 33 13.93 -1.11 -8.27
C MET A 33 14.20 -2.00 -7.05
N ALA A 34 15.30 -1.75 -6.36
CA ALA A 34 15.69 -2.51 -5.19
C ALA A 34 14.73 -2.14 -4.04
N PHE A 35 14.19 -3.14 -3.36
CA PHE A 35 13.34 -2.97 -2.18
C PHE A 35 14.20 -2.68 -0.93
N THR A 36 14.91 -1.56 -0.94
CA THR A 36 15.90 -1.19 0.10
C THR A 36 15.28 -0.42 1.28
N SER A 37 14.03 0.01 1.15
CA SER A 37 13.32 0.73 2.21
C SER A 37 11.81 0.48 2.13
N PRO A 38 11.06 0.68 3.22
CA PRO A 38 9.60 0.64 3.17
C PRO A 38 9.03 1.59 2.12
N GLN A 39 9.59 2.79 1.94
CA GLN A 39 9.15 3.76 0.96
C GLN A 39 9.31 3.26 -0.49
N ALA A 40 10.42 2.58 -0.79
CA ALA A 40 10.63 1.97 -2.11
C ALA A 40 9.59 0.87 -2.39
N ILE A 41 9.26 0.05 -1.38
CA ILE A 41 8.21 -0.98 -1.48
C ILE A 41 6.86 -0.33 -1.74
N LEU A 42 6.54 0.72 -1.01
CA LEU A 42 5.27 1.43 -1.12
C LEU A 42 5.14 2.15 -2.47
N GLY A 43 6.22 2.72 -2.98
CA GLY A 43 6.29 3.27 -4.33
C GLY A 43 5.95 2.21 -5.39
N TRP A 44 6.50 1.00 -5.25
CA TRP A 44 6.19 -0.12 -6.13
C TRP A 44 4.71 -0.56 -6.00
N ILE A 45 4.17 -0.69 -4.79
CA ILE A 45 2.76 -1.01 -4.53
C ILE A 45 1.85 0.00 -5.24
N ASN A 46 2.15 1.29 -5.11
CA ASN A 46 1.33 2.35 -5.71
C ASN A 46 1.33 2.31 -7.24
N GLN A 47 2.45 1.90 -7.86
CA GLN A 47 2.59 1.81 -9.31
C GLN A 47 2.21 0.45 -9.88
N TYR A 48 1.97 -0.56 -9.03
CA TYR A 48 1.80 -1.94 -9.45
C TYR A 48 0.70 -2.14 -10.50
N ARG A 49 -0.45 -1.48 -10.34
CA ARG A 49 -1.58 -1.63 -11.29
C ARG A 49 -1.26 -1.14 -12.70
N SER A 50 -0.41 -0.12 -12.84
CA SER A 50 0.00 0.37 -14.16
C SER A 50 1.00 -0.57 -14.82
N ARG A 51 1.75 -1.32 -14.01
CA ARG A 51 2.74 -2.29 -14.49
C ARG A 51 2.81 -3.51 -13.57
N PRO A 52 1.89 -4.47 -13.72
CA PRO A 52 1.85 -5.65 -12.88
C PRO A 52 3.08 -6.55 -13.08
N GLU A 53 3.83 -6.77 -12.00
CA GLU A 53 5.00 -7.65 -11.96
C GLU A 53 4.85 -8.68 -10.82
N PRO A 54 3.90 -9.64 -10.93
CA PRO A 54 3.59 -10.56 -9.82
C PRO A 54 4.79 -11.40 -9.40
N MET A 55 5.70 -11.72 -10.30
CA MET A 55 6.90 -12.51 -9.99
C MET A 55 7.90 -11.78 -9.08
N ARG A 56 7.77 -10.46 -8.89
CA ARG A 56 8.57 -9.69 -7.94
C ARG A 56 8.01 -9.74 -6.51
N LEU A 57 6.77 -10.23 -6.33
CA LEU A 57 6.15 -10.30 -5.01
C LEU A 57 7.00 -11.05 -3.97
N PRO A 58 7.59 -12.24 -4.25
CA PRO A 58 8.42 -12.93 -3.27
C PRO A 58 9.65 -12.12 -2.82
N LEU A 59 10.27 -11.40 -3.75
CA LEU A 59 11.40 -10.52 -3.43
C LEU A 59 10.95 -9.36 -2.53
N ALA A 60 9.82 -8.74 -2.84
CA ALA A 60 9.24 -7.68 -2.02
C ALA A 60 8.89 -8.19 -0.61
N VAL A 61 8.27 -9.37 -0.49
CA VAL A 61 7.90 -9.97 0.81
C VAL A 61 9.13 -10.28 1.66
N LYS A 62 10.21 -10.80 1.05
CA LYS A 62 11.49 -11.00 1.75
C LYS A 62 12.11 -9.69 2.22
N ALA A 63 12.05 -8.66 1.40
CA ALA A 63 12.50 -7.31 1.80
C ALA A 63 11.66 -6.73 2.93
N MET A 64 10.32 -6.87 2.87
CA MET A 64 9.42 -6.47 3.96
C MET A 64 9.77 -7.16 5.28
N SER A 65 10.06 -8.46 5.24
CA SER A 65 10.51 -9.23 6.40
C SER A 65 11.84 -8.71 6.94
N ALA A 66 12.85 -8.56 6.06
CA ALA A 66 14.18 -8.06 6.44
C ALA A 66 14.14 -6.64 7.04
N LEU A 67 13.25 -5.78 6.53
CA LEU A 67 13.03 -4.42 7.04
C LEU A 67 12.13 -4.37 8.29
N GLY A 68 11.66 -5.52 8.77
CA GLY A 68 10.82 -5.61 9.98
C GLY A 68 9.39 -5.06 9.80
N VAL A 69 8.93 -4.88 8.57
CA VAL A 69 7.60 -4.31 8.25
C VAL A 69 6.45 -5.13 8.87
N PHE A 70 6.62 -6.45 8.99
CA PHE A 70 5.58 -7.33 9.52
C PHE A 70 5.54 -7.42 11.05
N ARG A 71 6.49 -6.78 11.76
CA ARG A 71 6.56 -6.76 13.23
C ARG A 71 5.57 -5.77 13.84
N ASP A 72 5.21 -4.74 13.10
CA ASP A 72 4.12 -3.84 13.43
C ASP A 72 2.84 -4.34 12.74
N LEU A 73 1.99 -5.06 13.49
CA LEU A 73 0.76 -5.64 12.95
C LEU A 73 -0.25 -4.57 12.50
N ASP A 74 -0.25 -3.41 13.11
CA ASP A 74 -1.15 -2.31 12.77
C ASP A 74 -0.67 -1.59 11.51
N GLY A 75 0.65 -1.43 11.34
CA GLY A 75 1.24 -0.82 10.15
C GLY A 75 1.41 -1.79 8.97
N SER A 76 1.24 -3.10 9.17
CA SER A 76 1.46 -4.10 8.11
C SER A 76 0.26 -4.32 7.17
N GLY A 77 -0.89 -3.72 7.47
CA GLY A 77 -2.15 -3.96 6.76
C GLY A 77 -2.03 -3.81 5.25
N VAL A 78 -1.48 -2.71 4.77
CA VAL A 78 -1.33 -2.44 3.33
C VAL A 78 -0.48 -3.50 2.61
N TYR A 79 0.58 -3.98 3.24
CA TYR A 79 1.47 -4.99 2.66
C TYR A 79 0.80 -6.37 2.60
N ILE A 80 0.08 -6.74 3.66
CA ILE A 80 -0.70 -7.99 3.72
C ILE A 80 -1.82 -7.96 2.67
N GLY A 81 -2.57 -6.86 2.60
CA GLY A 81 -3.62 -6.67 1.61
C GLY A 81 -3.09 -6.69 0.18
N PHE A 82 -1.95 -6.04 -0.06
CA PHE A 82 -1.31 -6.07 -1.37
C PHE A 82 -0.86 -7.48 -1.77
N MET A 83 -0.20 -8.21 -0.87
CA MET A 83 0.16 -9.61 -1.08
C MET A 83 -1.08 -10.45 -1.42
N ALA A 84 -2.14 -10.32 -0.64
CA ALA A 84 -3.40 -11.01 -0.86
C ALA A 84 -3.99 -10.70 -2.24
N GLY A 85 -4.03 -9.43 -2.64
CA GLY A 85 -4.53 -9.00 -3.93
C GLY A 85 -3.70 -9.53 -5.10
N VAL A 86 -2.36 -9.57 -4.99
CA VAL A 86 -1.50 -10.16 -6.02
C VAL A 86 -1.74 -11.66 -6.13
N LEU A 87 -1.86 -12.38 -5.00
CA LEU A 87 -2.16 -13.83 -5.02
C LEU A 87 -3.52 -14.09 -5.67
N GLY A 88 -4.56 -13.36 -5.25
CA GLY A 88 -5.92 -13.51 -5.78
C GLY A 88 -6.05 -13.18 -7.27
N ALA A 89 -5.28 -12.21 -7.76
CA ALA A 89 -5.23 -11.86 -9.18
C ALA A 89 -4.40 -12.84 -10.02
N ASN A 90 -3.63 -13.76 -9.40
CA ASN A 90 -2.75 -14.69 -10.09
C ASN A 90 -2.91 -16.13 -9.56
N PRO A 91 -4.12 -16.74 -9.59
CA PRO A 91 -4.39 -18.02 -8.94
C PRO A 91 -3.47 -19.13 -9.44
N GLN A 92 -3.19 -19.19 -10.74
CA GLN A 92 -2.31 -20.20 -11.35
C GLN A 92 -0.84 -20.09 -10.93
N LYS A 93 -0.43 -18.93 -10.41
CA LYS A 93 0.94 -18.68 -9.94
C LYS A 93 1.05 -18.67 -8.42
N ALA A 94 -0.07 -18.75 -7.70
CA ALA A 94 -0.12 -18.54 -6.25
C ALA A 94 0.83 -19.46 -5.49
N ASP A 95 0.81 -20.77 -5.75
CA ASP A 95 1.68 -21.75 -5.09
C ASP A 95 3.18 -21.45 -5.35
N ARG A 96 3.54 -21.08 -6.59
CA ARG A 96 4.91 -20.71 -6.93
C ARG A 96 5.35 -19.43 -6.21
N LEU A 97 4.47 -18.42 -6.16
CA LEU A 97 4.73 -17.17 -5.48
C LEU A 97 4.94 -17.40 -3.97
N ILE A 98 4.02 -18.16 -3.33
CA ILE A 98 4.10 -18.47 -1.90
C ILE A 98 5.38 -19.28 -1.60
N THR A 99 5.67 -20.32 -2.40
CA THR A 99 6.89 -21.13 -2.23
C THR A 99 8.14 -20.28 -2.23
N ALA A 100 8.22 -19.29 -3.14
CA ALA A 100 9.38 -18.43 -3.29
C ALA A 100 9.54 -17.37 -2.18
N MET A 101 8.53 -17.18 -1.30
CA MET A 101 8.64 -16.32 -0.12
C MET A 101 9.46 -16.96 1.00
N PHE A 102 9.58 -18.28 1.01
CA PHE A 102 10.38 -19.02 2.01
C PHE A 102 11.85 -19.17 1.61
N PRO A 103 12.78 -19.34 2.58
CA PRO A 103 12.53 -19.31 4.03
C PRO A 103 12.14 -17.92 4.54
N MET A 104 11.39 -17.87 5.67
CA MET A 104 10.94 -16.66 6.33
C MET A 104 10.94 -16.86 7.85
N PRO A 105 11.34 -15.85 8.65
CA PRO A 105 11.28 -15.91 10.11
C PRO A 105 9.88 -16.26 10.60
N PRO A 106 9.75 -17.11 11.65
CA PRO A 106 8.45 -17.52 12.17
C PRO A 106 7.53 -16.34 12.54
N GLU A 107 8.08 -15.27 13.11
CA GLU A 107 7.33 -14.07 13.50
C GLU A 107 6.64 -13.39 12.30
N ASP A 108 7.27 -13.39 11.12
CA ASP A 108 6.78 -12.74 9.92
C ASP A 108 5.78 -13.61 9.12
N GLN A 109 5.75 -14.93 9.39
CA GLN A 109 4.87 -15.88 8.70
C GLN A 109 3.37 -15.55 8.87
N VAL A 110 3.00 -14.79 9.89
CA VAL A 110 1.62 -14.30 10.08
C VAL A 110 1.14 -13.51 8.86
N ALA A 111 2.03 -12.75 8.22
CA ALA A 111 1.70 -11.99 7.01
C ALA A 111 1.35 -12.91 5.83
N VAL A 112 2.12 -13.99 5.64
CA VAL A 112 1.83 -14.98 4.57
C VAL A 112 0.53 -15.72 4.84
N VAL A 113 0.30 -16.16 6.10
CA VAL A 113 -0.96 -16.81 6.49
C VAL A 113 -2.17 -15.92 6.17
N ARG A 114 -2.13 -14.65 6.60
CA ARG A 114 -3.19 -13.68 6.30
C ARG A 114 -3.28 -13.36 4.81
N GLY A 115 -2.15 -13.19 4.13
CA GLY A 115 -2.11 -12.95 2.69
C GLY A 115 -2.82 -14.05 1.88
N ILE A 116 -2.63 -15.32 2.26
CA ILE A 116 -3.34 -16.45 1.64
C ILE A 116 -4.84 -16.42 2.00
N ALA A 117 -5.19 -16.26 3.27
CA ALA A 117 -6.57 -16.27 3.74
C ALA A 117 -7.41 -15.11 3.18
N TYR A 118 -6.77 -13.98 2.87
CA TYR A 118 -7.41 -12.77 2.36
C TYR A 118 -7.36 -12.66 0.83
N SER A 119 -6.72 -13.61 0.15
CA SER A 119 -6.49 -13.54 -1.30
C SER A 119 -7.76 -13.61 -2.14
N GLY A 120 -8.86 -14.17 -1.60
CA GLY A 120 -10.06 -14.44 -2.38
C GLY A 120 -9.89 -15.60 -3.36
N LEU A 121 -8.83 -16.41 -3.26
CA LEU A 121 -8.69 -17.66 -4.01
C LEU A 121 -9.83 -18.61 -3.63
N PRO A 122 -10.48 -19.29 -4.58
CA PRO A 122 -11.56 -20.23 -4.26
C PRO A 122 -11.12 -21.33 -3.31
N ASP A 123 -9.89 -21.79 -3.44
CA ASP A 123 -9.27 -22.89 -2.69
C ASP A 123 -8.29 -22.40 -1.60
N TRP A 124 -8.35 -21.16 -1.15
CA TRP A 124 -7.39 -20.60 -0.20
C TRP A 124 -7.17 -21.45 1.06
N ARG A 125 -8.21 -22.18 1.52
CA ARG A 125 -8.08 -23.09 2.65
C ARG A 125 -7.16 -24.26 2.33
N ALA A 126 -7.31 -24.85 1.15
CA ALA A 126 -6.46 -25.93 0.69
C ALA A 126 -5.02 -25.46 0.47
N VAL A 127 -4.85 -24.24 -0.10
CA VAL A 127 -3.54 -23.58 -0.23
C VAL A 127 -2.91 -23.43 1.16
N LEU A 128 -3.64 -22.85 2.11
CA LEU A 128 -3.12 -22.62 3.46
C LEU A 128 -2.76 -23.93 4.17
N GLN A 129 -3.55 -25.00 3.98
CA GLN A 129 -3.25 -26.32 4.51
C GLN A 129 -1.96 -26.91 3.91
N ARG A 130 -1.75 -26.80 2.58
CA ARG A 130 -0.52 -27.27 1.90
C ARG A 130 0.74 -26.59 2.44
N PHE A 131 0.64 -25.31 2.77
CA PHE A 131 1.77 -24.54 3.29
C PHE A 131 1.93 -24.57 4.81
N SER A 132 1.01 -25.22 5.55
CA SER A 132 1.02 -25.24 7.02
C SER A 132 2.30 -25.87 7.60
N GLU A 133 2.84 -26.91 6.96
CA GLU A 133 4.11 -27.57 7.37
C GLU A 133 5.32 -26.64 7.30
N ARG A 134 5.27 -25.60 6.46
CA ARG A 134 6.33 -24.58 6.37
C ARG A 134 6.18 -23.50 7.42
N MET A 135 5.04 -23.47 8.13
CA MET A 135 4.67 -22.45 9.11
C MET A 135 4.20 -23.07 10.43
N PRO A 136 4.94 -24.01 11.03
CA PRO A 136 4.48 -24.75 12.23
C PRO A 136 4.19 -23.83 13.40
N ALA A 137 4.93 -22.73 13.55
CA ALA A 137 4.69 -21.70 14.58
C ALA A 137 3.34 -20.98 14.42
N ARG A 138 2.66 -21.13 13.28
CA ARG A 138 1.35 -20.51 12.97
C ARG A 138 0.21 -21.51 12.92
N ALA A 139 0.41 -22.76 13.32
CA ALA A 139 -0.60 -23.82 13.25
C ALA A 139 -1.94 -23.43 13.89
N ILE A 140 -1.93 -22.78 15.05
CA ILE A 140 -3.16 -22.31 15.73
C ILE A 140 -3.87 -21.24 14.91
N LEU A 141 -3.15 -20.27 14.35
CA LEU A 141 -3.72 -19.20 13.52
C LEU A 141 -4.33 -19.81 12.24
N ILE A 142 -3.60 -20.69 11.57
CA ILE A 142 -4.04 -21.40 10.37
C ILE A 142 -5.32 -22.16 10.65
N LYS A 143 -5.34 -22.97 11.72
CA LYS A 143 -6.54 -23.73 12.12
C LYS A 143 -7.74 -22.81 12.36
N ARG A 144 -7.57 -21.73 13.09
CA ARG A 144 -8.66 -20.76 13.39
C ARG A 144 -9.23 -20.12 12.11
N LEU A 145 -8.38 -19.83 11.12
CA LEU A 145 -8.83 -19.31 9.82
C LEU A 145 -9.58 -20.35 9.02
N ILE A 146 -9.05 -21.57 8.91
CA ILE A 146 -9.69 -22.68 8.20
C ILE A 146 -11.05 -23.01 8.81
N ASP A 147 -11.15 -23.06 10.15
CA ASP A 147 -12.37 -23.31 10.90
C ASP A 147 -13.39 -22.14 10.82
N GLY A 148 -13.06 -21.02 10.17
CA GLY A 148 -13.94 -19.84 10.07
C GLY A 148 -14.07 -19.05 11.38
N LYS A 149 -13.20 -19.28 12.36
CA LYS A 149 -13.18 -18.56 13.66
C LYS A 149 -12.53 -17.19 13.60
N LEU A 150 -11.89 -16.86 12.49
CA LEU A 150 -11.30 -15.55 12.20
C LEU A 150 -11.84 -15.02 10.87
N PRO A 151 -12.01 -13.71 10.75
CA PRO A 151 -12.55 -13.10 9.54
C PRO A 151 -11.58 -13.22 8.37
N THR A 152 -12.15 -13.40 7.17
CA THR A 152 -11.48 -13.17 5.89
C THR A 152 -11.52 -11.69 5.52
N LEU A 153 -10.86 -11.29 4.42
CA LEU A 153 -10.82 -9.89 3.97
C LEU A 153 -12.21 -9.24 3.92
N GLU A 154 -13.20 -9.96 3.39
CA GLU A 154 -14.58 -9.48 3.21
C GLU A 154 -15.31 -9.20 4.54
N LYS A 155 -14.89 -9.84 5.61
CA LYS A 155 -15.51 -9.78 6.94
C LYS A 155 -14.64 -9.07 7.98
N LEU A 156 -13.53 -8.44 7.58
CA LEU A 156 -12.70 -7.69 8.52
C LEU A 156 -13.53 -6.59 9.20
N PRO A 157 -13.55 -6.51 10.53
CA PRO A 157 -14.25 -5.43 11.22
C PRO A 157 -13.49 -4.10 11.01
N LEU A 158 -14.20 -3.09 10.50
CA LEU A 158 -13.62 -1.76 10.25
C LEU A 158 -13.81 -0.81 11.43
N ASP A 159 -14.80 -1.07 12.26
CA ASP A 159 -15.20 -0.25 13.41
C ASP A 159 -14.32 -0.46 14.66
N THR A 160 -13.53 -1.52 14.67
CA THR A 160 -12.64 -1.87 15.81
C THR A 160 -11.17 -1.84 15.45
N SER A 161 -10.83 -1.76 14.16
CA SER A 161 -9.44 -1.75 13.70
C SER A 161 -9.29 -0.91 12.43
N PRO A 162 -8.88 0.35 12.56
CA PRO A 162 -8.55 1.19 11.40
C PRO A 162 -7.49 0.57 10.48
N ALA A 163 -6.60 -0.28 11.00
CA ALA A 163 -5.63 -1.04 10.19
C ALA A 163 -6.29 -1.98 9.16
N ALA A 164 -7.55 -2.35 9.36
CA ALA A 164 -8.31 -3.11 8.37
C ALA A 164 -8.54 -2.31 7.07
N LEU A 165 -8.66 -0.98 7.16
CA LEU A 165 -8.76 -0.09 5.98
C LEU A 165 -7.49 -0.20 5.12
N ASP A 166 -6.32 -0.27 5.74
CA ASP A 166 -5.05 -0.41 5.05
C ASP A 166 -4.96 -1.73 4.28
N THR A 167 -5.51 -2.80 4.88
CA THR A 167 -5.57 -4.10 4.22
C THR A 167 -6.48 -4.05 2.98
N LEU A 168 -7.61 -3.38 3.06
CA LEU A 168 -8.51 -3.16 1.93
C LEU A 168 -7.85 -2.33 0.82
N TRP A 169 -7.14 -1.26 1.18
CA TRP A 169 -6.39 -0.45 0.23
C TRP A 169 -5.28 -1.24 -0.45
N GLY A 170 -4.48 -2.00 0.31
CA GLY A 170 -3.44 -2.86 -0.25
C GLY A 170 -4.00 -3.83 -1.28
N TYR A 171 -5.13 -4.47 -0.96
CA TYR A 171 -5.80 -5.38 -1.88
C TYR A 171 -6.26 -4.66 -3.17
N TYR A 172 -6.86 -3.47 -3.02
CA TYR A 172 -7.26 -2.65 -4.18
C TYR A 172 -6.05 -2.24 -5.04
N PHE A 173 -4.93 -1.85 -4.44
CA PHE A 173 -3.73 -1.46 -5.19
C PHE A 173 -3.16 -2.61 -6.01
N ALA A 174 -3.29 -3.84 -5.55
CA ALA A 174 -2.84 -5.02 -6.28
C ALA A 174 -3.83 -5.48 -7.36
N SER A 175 -5.12 -5.53 -7.03
CA SER A 175 -6.12 -6.20 -7.85
C SER A 175 -6.95 -5.26 -8.74
N GLY A 176 -7.10 -3.99 -8.33
CA GLY A 176 -8.01 -3.03 -8.96
C GLY A 176 -9.49 -3.29 -8.71
N ARG A 177 -9.84 -4.34 -7.97
CA ARG A 177 -11.23 -4.69 -7.63
C ARG A 177 -11.86 -3.62 -6.77
N LYS A 178 -13.13 -3.33 -6.98
CA LYS A 178 -13.84 -2.21 -6.33
C LYS A 178 -14.47 -2.60 -4.99
N GLU A 179 -14.72 -3.87 -4.75
CA GLU A 179 -15.39 -4.37 -3.53
C GLU A 179 -14.68 -3.95 -2.22
N PRO A 180 -13.34 -3.95 -2.12
CA PRO A 180 -12.66 -3.38 -0.97
C PRO A 180 -12.91 -1.89 -0.79
N VAL A 181 -12.98 -1.13 -1.90
CA VAL A 181 -13.28 0.30 -1.86
C VAL A 181 -14.71 0.54 -1.40
N ASP A 182 -15.66 -0.28 -1.83
CA ASP A 182 -17.06 -0.17 -1.41
C ASP A 182 -17.19 -0.34 0.12
N ARG A 183 -16.43 -1.25 0.71
CA ARG A 183 -16.36 -1.39 2.17
C ARG A 183 -15.74 -0.18 2.87
N ILE A 184 -14.73 0.46 2.25
CA ILE A 184 -14.16 1.70 2.78
C ILE A 184 -15.21 2.82 2.70
N ILE A 185 -16.01 2.88 1.63
CA ILE A 185 -17.13 3.81 1.49
C ILE A 185 -18.16 3.58 2.60
N ASP A 186 -18.47 2.32 2.94
CA ASP A 186 -19.42 1.99 4.02
C ASP A 186 -18.95 2.54 5.38
N ALA A 187 -17.65 2.60 5.63
CA ALA A 187 -17.11 3.18 6.86
C ALA A 187 -17.36 4.69 7.00
N LEU A 188 -17.70 5.40 5.92
CA LEU A 188 -18.04 6.82 5.97
C LEU A 188 -19.27 7.12 6.87
N GLN A 189 -20.13 6.12 7.13
CA GLN A 189 -21.21 6.26 8.08
C GLN A 189 -20.75 6.68 9.48
N TRP A 190 -19.50 6.41 9.81
CA TRP A 190 -18.90 6.75 11.11
C TRP A 190 -18.07 8.04 11.08
N ALA A 191 -18.04 8.76 9.97
CA ALA A 191 -17.24 9.99 9.85
C ALA A 191 -17.71 11.15 10.77
N THR A 192 -18.93 11.03 11.31
CA THR A 192 -19.52 11.97 12.28
C THR A 192 -19.94 11.27 13.58
N GLU A 193 -19.35 10.10 13.88
CA GLU A 193 -19.65 9.34 15.10
C GLU A 193 -19.32 10.16 16.36
N GLY A 194 -20.23 10.23 17.31
CA GLY A 194 -20.07 11.02 18.53
C GLY A 194 -19.80 10.20 19.81
N ASN A 195 -19.96 8.87 19.73
CA ASN A 195 -19.93 8.00 20.93
C ASN A 195 -18.77 6.99 20.94
N SER A 196 -18.10 6.78 19.81
CA SER A 196 -17.01 5.81 19.68
C SER A 196 -15.80 6.42 18.95
N VAL A 197 -14.68 6.51 19.68
CA VAL A 197 -13.41 6.99 19.12
C VAL A 197 -12.95 6.07 17.97
N ASP A 198 -13.11 4.75 18.12
CA ASP A 198 -12.67 3.79 17.09
C ASP A 198 -13.47 3.95 15.81
N LYS A 199 -14.80 4.07 15.90
CA LYS A 199 -15.66 4.31 14.74
C LYS A 199 -15.38 5.68 14.10
N LEU A 200 -15.27 6.75 14.90
CA LEU A 200 -14.91 8.07 14.38
C LEU A 200 -13.56 8.06 13.66
N THR A 201 -12.57 7.35 14.23
CA THR A 201 -11.26 7.20 13.62
C THR A 201 -11.36 6.45 12.30
N ALA A 202 -12.07 5.32 12.26
CA ALA A 202 -12.27 4.54 11.03
C ALA A 202 -12.99 5.35 9.94
N GLY A 203 -14.10 6.05 10.30
CA GLY A 203 -14.83 6.89 9.37
C GLY A 203 -14.02 8.08 8.85
N SER A 204 -13.27 8.73 9.73
CA SER A 204 -12.38 9.84 9.37
C SER A 204 -11.22 9.40 8.48
N MET A 205 -10.61 8.26 8.76
CA MET A 205 -9.56 7.67 7.92
C MET A 205 -10.12 7.25 6.57
N ALA A 206 -11.30 6.62 6.53
CA ALA A 206 -11.96 6.27 5.28
C ALA A 206 -12.18 7.53 4.42
N LYS A 207 -12.76 8.58 4.99
CA LYS A 207 -13.03 9.85 4.30
C LYS A 207 -11.77 10.46 3.71
N TRP A 208 -10.72 10.57 4.51
CA TRP A 208 -9.47 11.17 4.07
C TRP A 208 -8.73 10.30 3.04
N THR A 209 -8.62 8.98 3.25
CA THR A 209 -7.91 8.10 2.32
C THR A 209 -8.63 7.96 0.99
N LEU A 210 -9.97 7.97 0.96
CA LEU A 210 -10.75 8.02 -0.27
C LEU A 210 -10.45 9.30 -1.06
N ALA A 211 -10.47 10.47 -0.41
CA ALA A 211 -10.18 11.75 -1.08
C ALA A 211 -8.76 11.78 -1.64
N ASN A 212 -7.77 11.38 -0.83
CA ASN A 212 -6.37 11.41 -1.23
C ASN A 212 -6.05 10.42 -2.37
N ASN A 213 -6.64 9.22 -2.35
CA ASN A 213 -6.45 8.25 -3.43
C ASN A 213 -7.22 8.65 -4.70
N ALA A 214 -8.42 9.24 -4.57
CA ALA A 214 -9.21 9.71 -5.70
C ALA A 214 -8.55 10.88 -6.43
N LEU A 215 -7.83 11.76 -5.71
CA LEU A 215 -7.02 12.84 -6.27
C LEU A 215 -6.02 12.34 -7.33
N GLN A 216 -5.45 11.16 -7.13
CA GLN A 216 -4.40 10.60 -7.99
C GLN A 216 -4.93 9.58 -9.01
N ARG A 217 -6.17 9.12 -8.86
CA ARG A 217 -6.74 8.00 -9.62
C ARG A 217 -8.13 8.33 -10.15
N LYS A 218 -8.17 8.70 -11.42
CA LYS A 218 -9.43 9.06 -12.09
C LYS A 218 -10.46 7.93 -12.03
N ASP A 219 -10.03 6.67 -12.22
CA ASP A 219 -10.91 5.50 -12.15
C ASP A 219 -11.55 5.30 -10.78
N LEU A 220 -10.85 5.71 -9.72
CA LEU A 220 -11.39 5.72 -8.37
C LEU A 220 -12.37 6.87 -8.19
N LEU A 221 -12.03 8.08 -8.60
CA LEU A 221 -12.93 9.25 -8.52
C LEU A 221 -14.25 8.98 -9.26
N ASP A 222 -14.19 8.41 -10.47
CA ASP A 222 -15.37 8.05 -11.26
C ASP A 222 -16.23 6.99 -10.53
N HIS A 223 -15.60 6.03 -9.86
CA HIS A 223 -16.28 5.04 -9.03
C HIS A 223 -16.99 5.70 -7.83
N LEU A 224 -16.32 6.60 -7.10
CA LEU A 224 -16.92 7.31 -5.97
C LEU A 224 -18.15 8.15 -6.42
N LYS A 225 -18.08 8.81 -7.57
CA LYS A 225 -19.21 9.55 -8.15
C LYS A 225 -20.39 8.64 -8.48
N ALA A 226 -20.13 7.42 -8.96
CA ALA A 226 -21.17 6.44 -9.23
C ALA A 226 -21.81 5.94 -7.92
N GLU A 227 -20.99 5.59 -6.93
CA GLU A 227 -21.45 5.08 -5.65
C GLU A 227 -22.24 6.12 -4.82
N LYS A 228 -21.89 7.41 -4.90
CA LYS A 228 -22.66 8.49 -4.24
C LYS A 228 -24.15 8.43 -4.56
N ARG A 229 -24.54 8.06 -5.78
CA ARG A 229 -25.94 7.97 -6.21
C ARG A 229 -26.67 6.75 -5.66
N ARG A 230 -25.94 5.76 -5.18
CA ARG A 230 -26.47 4.46 -4.73
C ARG A 230 -26.51 4.32 -3.21
N ARG A 231 -25.78 5.19 -2.50
CA ARG A 231 -25.61 5.10 -1.04
C ARG A 231 -26.69 5.82 -0.27
N PRO A 232 -26.99 5.41 0.98
CA PRO A 232 -27.86 6.18 1.87
C PRO A 232 -27.36 7.62 2.04
N LYS A 233 -28.28 8.55 2.29
CA LYS A 233 -28.01 10.00 2.36
C LYS A 233 -26.79 10.33 3.24
N ALA A 234 -26.70 9.75 4.44
CA ALA A 234 -25.59 10.03 5.36
C ALA A 234 -24.21 9.69 4.76
N VAL A 235 -24.07 8.57 4.04
CA VAL A 235 -22.84 8.18 3.34
C VAL A 235 -22.64 9.03 2.08
N ALA A 236 -23.72 9.31 1.35
CA ALA A 236 -23.66 10.12 0.14
C ALA A 236 -23.23 11.57 0.41
N ASP A 237 -23.64 12.16 1.54
CA ASP A 237 -23.19 13.48 1.97
C ASP A 237 -21.67 13.49 2.28
N GLN A 238 -21.16 12.46 2.98
CA GLN A 238 -19.72 12.30 3.22
C GLN A 238 -18.94 12.06 1.93
N LEU A 239 -19.50 11.28 0.99
CA LEU A 239 -18.88 11.07 -0.33
C LEU A 239 -18.87 12.37 -1.16
N ALA A 240 -19.85 13.25 -1.00
CA ALA A 240 -19.82 14.55 -1.68
C ALA A 240 -18.61 15.38 -1.25
N GLU A 241 -18.33 15.44 0.06
CA GLU A 241 -17.16 16.14 0.58
C GLU A 241 -15.83 15.48 0.14
N VAL A 242 -15.79 14.14 0.06
CA VAL A 242 -14.64 13.39 -0.46
C VAL A 242 -14.37 13.75 -1.92
N ILE A 243 -15.40 13.75 -2.76
CA ILE A 243 -15.30 14.05 -4.19
C ILE A 243 -14.87 15.50 -4.39
N GLU A 244 -15.51 16.45 -3.69
CA GLU A 244 -15.15 17.86 -3.75
C GLU A 244 -13.69 18.08 -3.37
N ALA A 245 -13.22 17.50 -2.26
CA ALA A 245 -11.84 17.63 -1.83
C ALA A 245 -10.84 17.01 -2.81
N ALA A 246 -11.20 15.91 -3.48
CA ALA A 246 -10.37 15.31 -4.52
C ALA A 246 -10.31 16.18 -5.78
N GLU A 247 -11.41 16.86 -6.15
CA GLU A 247 -11.48 17.73 -7.33
C GLU A 247 -10.82 19.10 -7.09
N THR A 248 -10.87 19.62 -5.86
CA THR A 248 -10.30 20.93 -5.49
C THR A 248 -8.89 20.84 -4.91
N TYR A 249 -8.31 19.65 -4.80
CA TYR A 249 -7.01 19.40 -4.17
C TYR A 249 -6.93 19.79 -2.66
N GLU A 250 -8.09 19.87 -1.98
CA GLU A 250 -8.19 20.29 -0.58
C GLU A 250 -8.23 19.14 0.44
N THR A 251 -7.63 18.02 0.11
CA THR A 251 -7.65 16.81 0.97
C THR A 251 -7.07 17.04 2.37
N SER A 252 -6.17 18.02 2.52
CA SER A 252 -5.61 18.41 3.81
C SER A 252 -6.65 18.98 4.80
N GLN A 253 -7.72 19.59 4.30
CA GLN A 253 -8.80 20.15 5.13
C GLN A 253 -9.61 19.05 5.81
N ILE A 254 -9.95 17.99 5.05
CA ILE A 254 -10.64 16.81 5.62
C ILE A 254 -9.82 16.24 6.79
N ARG A 255 -8.52 16.10 6.62
CA ARG A 255 -7.63 15.57 7.63
C ARG A 255 -7.56 16.43 8.88
N LYS A 256 -7.40 17.75 8.75
CA LYS A 256 -7.37 18.68 9.90
C LYS A 256 -8.65 18.59 10.72
N ARG A 257 -9.81 18.56 10.05
CA ARG A 257 -11.10 18.41 10.70
C ARG A 257 -11.27 17.08 11.42
N ALA A 258 -10.81 15.99 10.80
CA ALA A 258 -10.85 14.65 11.39
C ALA A 258 -10.01 14.57 12.67
N LEU A 259 -8.78 15.06 12.65
CA LEU A 259 -7.90 15.09 13.82
C LEU A 259 -8.51 15.90 14.96
N ALA A 260 -9.01 17.10 14.68
CA ALA A 260 -9.66 17.94 15.67
C ALA A 260 -10.90 17.26 16.31
N ALA A 261 -11.71 16.56 15.51
CA ALA A 261 -12.89 15.84 16.01
C ALA A 261 -12.49 14.65 16.91
N ILE A 262 -11.46 13.89 16.54
CA ILE A 262 -10.94 12.76 17.34
C ILE A 262 -10.38 13.27 18.68
N GLU A 263 -9.59 14.34 18.67
CA GLU A 263 -9.03 14.94 19.88
C GLU A 263 -10.12 15.49 20.80
N ASP A 264 -11.13 16.16 20.24
CA ASP A 264 -12.26 16.68 21.00
C ASP A 264 -13.07 15.56 21.66
N LEU A 265 -13.33 14.47 20.93
CA LEU A 265 -14.02 13.29 21.48
C LEU A 265 -13.21 12.58 22.56
N LYS A 266 -11.89 12.44 22.39
CA LYS A 266 -11.01 11.91 23.44
C LYS A 266 -11.04 12.74 24.71
N ARG A 267 -11.10 14.07 24.58
CA ARG A 267 -11.13 14.99 25.72
C ARG A 267 -12.47 14.97 26.46
N LYS A 268 -13.59 14.85 25.73
CA LYS A 268 -14.96 14.89 26.28
C LYS A 268 -15.44 13.56 26.86
N GLY A 269 -14.80 12.45 26.50
CA GLY A 269 -15.29 11.10 26.80
C GLY A 269 -14.45 10.29 27.77
N PRO A 270 -14.49 10.52 29.11
CA PRO A 270 -13.72 9.73 30.05
C PRO A 270 -14.11 8.25 30.10
N GLU A 271 -15.32 7.87 29.71
CA GLU A 271 -15.76 6.46 29.68
C GLU A 271 -15.33 5.71 28.41
N SER A 272 -15.26 6.37 27.26
CA SER A 272 -14.76 5.75 26.03
C SER A 272 -13.26 5.48 26.09
N ALA A 273 -12.50 6.28 26.82
CA ALA A 273 -11.07 6.08 27.04
C ALA A 273 -10.75 4.82 27.85
N ARG A 274 -11.65 4.37 28.74
CA ARG A 274 -11.45 3.14 29.55
C ARG A 274 -11.72 1.85 28.77
N LYS A 275 -12.50 1.90 27.69
CA LYS A 275 -12.78 0.76 26.82
C LYS A 275 -11.80 0.63 25.65
N MET A 276 -10.91 1.59 25.48
CA MET A 276 -9.80 1.45 24.55
C MET A 276 -8.91 0.32 25.05
N SER A 277 -9.05 -0.85 24.45
CA SER A 277 -8.21 -1.98 24.77
C SER A 277 -6.74 -1.57 24.64
N TYR A 278 -5.88 -2.09 25.50
CA TYR A 278 -4.44 -1.86 25.57
C TYR A 278 -3.67 -1.88 24.23
N TRP A 279 -4.32 -2.36 23.20
CA TRP A 279 -3.81 -2.49 21.83
C TRP A 279 -4.02 -1.25 20.91
N GLY A 280 -4.90 -0.31 21.29
CA GLY A 280 -5.29 0.80 20.41
C GLY A 280 -4.53 2.11 20.63
N MET A 281 -3.96 2.31 21.82
CA MET A 281 -3.52 3.65 22.25
C MET A 281 -2.21 4.12 21.60
N ALA A 282 -1.25 3.24 21.36
CA ALA A 282 0.05 3.60 20.79
C ALA A 282 -0.01 3.70 19.24
N GLY A 283 -0.74 2.78 18.58
CA GLY A 283 -0.82 2.72 17.12
C GLY A 283 -1.69 3.84 16.50
N GLN A 284 -2.84 4.14 17.12
CA GLN A 284 -3.80 5.11 16.57
C GLN A 284 -3.30 6.55 16.63
N THR A 285 -2.58 6.91 17.69
CA THR A 285 -1.97 8.25 17.82
C THR A 285 -0.80 8.41 16.86
N ALA A 286 -0.03 7.35 16.65
CA ALA A 286 1.09 7.34 15.70
C ALA A 286 0.62 7.46 14.25
N LEU A 287 -0.47 6.77 13.85
CA LEU A 287 -1.07 6.87 12.51
C LEU A 287 -1.58 8.29 12.22
N ALA A 288 -2.27 8.91 13.18
CA ALA A 288 -2.76 10.27 13.04
C ALA A 288 -1.62 11.30 12.96
N LEU A 289 -0.58 11.16 13.77
CA LEU A 289 0.56 12.08 13.83
C LEU A 289 1.57 11.86 12.70
N GLY A 290 1.85 10.63 12.30
CA GLY A 290 2.82 10.30 11.26
C GLY A 290 2.45 10.89 9.91
N CYS A 291 1.19 10.94 9.59
CA CYS A 291 0.72 11.65 8.39
C CYS A 291 0.90 13.18 8.47
N VAL A 292 0.97 13.79 9.67
CA VAL A 292 1.20 15.23 9.83
C VAL A 292 2.63 15.62 9.47
N VAL A 293 3.61 14.81 9.87
CA VAL A 293 5.04 15.14 9.67
C VAL A 293 5.43 15.09 8.20
N ALA A 294 4.98 14.10 7.43
CA ALA A 294 5.30 14.00 6.01
C ALA A 294 4.74 15.17 5.17
N GLY A 295 3.55 15.69 5.53
CA GLY A 295 2.95 16.85 4.86
C GLY A 295 3.57 18.20 5.25
N ALA A 296 4.12 18.31 6.47
CA ALA A 296 4.72 19.56 6.97
C ALA A 296 6.13 19.83 6.41
N MET A 297 6.83 18.79 5.92
CA MET A 297 8.18 18.92 5.35
C MET A 297 8.21 19.25 3.86
N GLY A 298 7.08 19.59 3.22
CA GLY A 298 7.04 20.12 1.85
C GLY A 298 7.46 19.15 0.74
N HIS A 299 7.65 17.87 1.05
CA HIS A 299 7.95 16.85 0.04
C HIS A 299 6.67 16.37 -0.66
N VAL A 300 6.17 17.23 -1.56
CA VAL A 300 4.97 16.96 -2.38
C VAL A 300 5.19 15.80 -3.35
N GLU A 301 6.43 15.43 -3.62
CA GLU A 301 6.79 14.33 -4.53
C GLU A 301 6.64 12.92 -3.90
N ILE A 302 6.47 12.84 -2.58
CA ILE A 302 6.18 11.58 -1.88
C ILE A 302 4.72 11.59 -1.42
N ALA A 303 3.80 11.92 -2.30
CA ALA A 303 2.38 11.68 -2.10
C ALA A 303 2.07 10.19 -2.25
N VAL A 304 2.81 9.38 -1.53
CA VAL A 304 2.38 8.02 -1.26
C VAL A 304 1.12 8.17 -0.40
N PRO A 305 0.01 7.51 -0.75
CA PRO A 305 -1.22 7.59 0.05
C PRO A 305 -0.89 7.39 1.53
N CYS A 306 -1.50 8.14 2.43
CA CYS A 306 -1.09 8.10 3.85
C CYS A 306 -1.42 6.79 4.57
N VAL A 307 -2.26 5.97 3.99
CA VAL A 307 -2.36 4.54 4.28
C VAL A 307 -0.99 3.88 4.28
N VAL A 308 -0.18 4.29 3.34
CA VAL A 308 1.20 3.89 3.15
C VAL A 308 2.16 4.66 4.05
N GLY A 309 1.87 5.92 4.39
CA GLY A 309 2.68 6.75 5.29
C GLY A 309 2.58 6.33 6.77
N GLY A 310 1.49 5.67 7.19
CA GLY A 310 1.34 5.15 8.55
C GLY A 310 2.41 4.13 8.92
N ALA A 311 2.73 3.22 8.01
CA ALA A 311 3.81 2.24 8.22
C ALA A 311 5.22 2.88 8.22
N ALA A 312 5.42 3.93 7.42
CA ALA A 312 6.69 4.66 7.38
C ALA A 312 6.89 5.57 8.59
N SER A 313 5.82 6.08 9.19
CA SER A 313 5.88 7.00 10.32
C SER A 313 6.22 6.30 11.64
N SER A 314 5.84 5.04 11.83
CA SER A 314 6.27 4.27 13.01
C SER A 314 7.79 4.11 13.05
N ALA A 315 8.45 3.96 11.89
CA ALA A 315 9.90 3.92 11.79
C ALA A 315 10.55 5.31 11.96
N ALA A 316 9.93 6.36 11.41
CA ALA A 316 10.43 7.73 11.52
C ALA A 316 10.30 8.30 12.95
N ILE A 317 9.22 7.96 13.66
CA ILE A 317 9.03 8.39 15.06
C ILE A 317 10.04 7.72 15.99
N LYS A 318 10.41 6.45 15.77
CA LYS A 318 11.46 5.78 16.53
C LYS A 318 12.85 6.39 16.31
N MET A 319 13.10 7.03 15.17
CA MET A 319 14.36 7.72 14.89
C MET A 319 14.41 9.14 15.44
N LEU A 320 13.27 9.74 15.77
CA LEU A 320 13.17 11.12 16.26
C LEU A 320 12.93 11.26 17.78
N THR A 321 12.71 10.15 18.49
CA THR A 321 12.68 10.14 19.96
C THR A 321 14.09 9.93 20.49
N PRO A 322 14.70 10.92 21.18
CA PRO A 322 15.96 10.72 21.89
C PRO A 322 15.73 9.66 22.99
N GLN A 323 16.66 8.71 23.10
CA GLN A 323 16.72 7.77 24.22
C GLN A 323 17.14 8.50 25.51
#